data_143648e93883c83429e92cfb7169139b
#
_entry.id   143648e93883c83429e92cfb7169139b
#
_cell.length_a   1.000
_cell.length_b   1.000
_cell.length_c   1.000
_cell.angle_alpha   90.00
_cell.angle_beta   90.00
_cell.angle_gamma   90.00
#
_symmetry.space_group_name_H-M   'P 1'
#
loop_
_entity.id
_entity.type
_entity.pdbx_description
1 polymer ?
#
loop_
_entity_poly.entity_id
_entity_poly.type
_entity_poly.pdbx_seq_one_letter_code
_entity_poly.pdbx_strand_id
1 'polypeptide(L)'
;DWERFERIHQIFKKYDIAPLIGIVPDNQDGKLNMGDEKPDFWEYMVHLEQEEGWVLSQHGYQHTYVTNCGGMLKVNGQSEFAGLPLAEQETKIRAGKEILQKHGIHATIFMAPSHSYDKATLKALKTLNFEGLTDGYTDRSYRRDGLIFIPCTVSKPVIPKENCVNTACYHPNMMSDEEFEELESFMEKHAESCQSYGTYLQQIEKEQLSQWNCRLALEQCRNLALRKVKKYVASSRLCQAYFRRRETKKSL
;
A
#
# COMPACT_ATOMS: atom_id res chain seq x y z
N ASP A 1 15.32 4.48 6.72
CA ASP A 1 15.75 5.89 6.89
C ASP A 1 14.74 6.61 7.79
N TRP A 2 15.14 6.83 9.05
CA TRP A 2 14.26 7.37 10.09
C TRP A 2 14.00 8.86 9.92
N GLU A 3 14.94 9.62 9.40
CA GLU A 3 14.76 11.05 9.12
C GLU A 3 13.64 11.27 8.08
N ARG A 4 13.63 10.46 7.01
CA ARG A 4 12.57 10.52 5.99
C ARG A 4 11.24 10.02 6.51
N PHE A 5 11.25 8.98 7.36
CA PHE A 5 10.03 8.53 8.02
C PHE A 5 9.46 9.60 8.94
N GLU A 6 10.30 10.24 9.77
CA GLU A 6 9.87 11.32 10.65
C GLU A 6 9.29 12.50 9.85
N ARG A 7 9.91 12.84 8.72
CA ARG A 7 9.39 13.92 7.85
C ARG A 7 7.96 13.64 7.36
N ILE A 8 7.66 12.45 6.88
CA ILE A 8 6.29 12.11 6.45
C ILE A 8 5.34 12.02 7.63
N HIS A 9 5.81 11.52 8.78
CA HIS A 9 5.03 11.46 10.01
C HIS A 9 4.61 12.87 10.45
N GLN A 10 5.50 13.85 10.47
CA GLN A 10 5.18 15.22 10.83
C GLN A 10 4.17 15.86 9.87
N ILE A 11 4.24 15.55 8.57
CA ILE A 11 3.23 16.02 7.61
C ILE A 11 1.86 15.48 8.00
N PHE A 12 1.70 14.17 8.23
CA PHE A 12 0.42 13.58 8.61
C PHE A 12 -0.09 14.09 9.97
N LYS A 13 0.79 14.21 10.95
CA LYS A 13 0.47 14.73 12.29
C LYS A 13 -0.04 16.17 12.25
N LYS A 14 0.55 17.03 11.43
CA LYS A 14 0.14 18.43 11.24
C LYS A 14 -1.33 18.56 10.79
N TYR A 15 -1.84 17.57 10.03
CA TYR A 15 -3.20 17.57 9.48
C TYR A 15 -4.13 16.58 10.17
N ASP A 16 -3.72 15.97 11.28
CA ASP A 16 -4.50 14.99 12.05
C ASP A 16 -4.98 13.79 11.19
N ILE A 17 -4.09 13.28 10.34
CA ILE A 17 -4.36 12.13 9.47
C ILE A 17 -3.49 10.96 9.92
N ALA A 18 -4.12 9.88 10.38
CA ALA A 18 -3.46 8.64 10.74
C ALA A 18 -3.48 7.64 9.57
N PRO A 19 -2.32 7.36 8.92
CA PRO A 19 -2.26 6.45 7.79
C PRO A 19 -2.25 4.98 8.19
N LEU A 20 -2.20 4.09 7.18
CA LEU A 20 -1.80 2.69 7.36
C LEU A 20 -0.32 2.55 7.02
N ILE A 21 0.41 1.82 7.87
CA ILE A 21 1.80 1.44 7.63
C ILE A 21 1.92 -0.08 7.41
N GLY A 22 2.69 -0.46 6.40
CA GLY A 22 3.04 -1.86 6.13
C GLY A 22 4.35 -2.24 6.82
N ILE A 23 4.29 -3.14 7.78
CA ILE A 23 5.46 -3.65 8.49
C ILE A 23 5.90 -4.96 7.85
N VAL A 24 7.17 -5.07 7.47
CA VAL A 24 7.81 -6.32 7.06
C VAL A 24 8.29 -7.05 8.33
N PRO A 25 7.69 -8.19 8.71
CA PRO A 25 7.93 -8.79 10.03
C PRO A 25 9.36 -9.30 10.25
N ASP A 26 9.99 -9.84 9.21
CA ASP A 26 11.36 -10.41 9.24
C ASP A 26 12.09 -9.98 7.96
N ASN A 27 12.44 -8.68 7.85
CA ASN A 27 13.00 -8.12 6.63
C ASN A 27 14.32 -8.80 6.21
N GLN A 28 14.32 -9.43 5.04
CA GLN A 28 15.49 -10.02 4.40
C GLN A 28 15.85 -9.33 3.06
N ASP A 29 15.13 -8.27 2.69
CA ASP A 29 15.47 -7.46 1.52
C ASP A 29 16.48 -6.38 1.89
N GLY A 30 17.74 -6.61 1.58
CA GLY A 30 18.82 -5.67 1.86
C GLY A 30 18.62 -4.27 1.24
N LYS A 31 17.72 -4.12 0.24
CA LYS A 31 17.39 -2.81 -0.34
C LYS A 31 16.54 -1.95 0.58
N LEU A 32 15.87 -2.56 1.55
CA LEU A 32 15.08 -1.85 2.55
C LEU A 32 15.91 -1.44 3.78
N ASN A 33 17.13 -1.98 3.93
CA ASN A 33 18.03 -1.61 5.02
C ASN A 33 18.73 -0.28 4.68
N MET A 34 18.05 0.82 4.95
CA MET A 34 18.51 2.18 4.64
C MET A 34 18.70 2.98 5.94
N GLY A 35 19.92 2.99 6.46
CA GLY A 35 20.27 3.66 7.70
C GLY A 35 20.37 2.71 8.90
N ASP A 36 20.51 3.28 10.08
CA ASP A 36 20.69 2.55 11.32
C ASP A 36 19.39 1.92 11.82
N GLU A 37 19.51 0.79 12.49
CA GLU A 37 18.39 0.15 13.17
C GLU A 37 17.87 1.05 14.30
N LYS A 38 16.54 1.07 14.48
CA LYS A 38 15.90 1.73 15.61
C LYS A 38 15.70 0.71 16.73
N PRO A 39 16.43 0.82 17.84
CA PRO A 39 16.39 -0.19 18.91
C PRO A 39 14.97 -0.39 19.50
N ASP A 40 14.19 0.67 19.56
CA ASP A 40 12.81 0.73 20.05
C ASP A 40 11.76 0.66 18.92
N PHE A 41 12.11 -0.01 17.79
CA PHE A 41 11.23 -0.07 16.62
C PHE A 41 9.81 -0.58 16.94
N TRP A 42 9.73 -1.67 17.67
CA TRP A 42 8.44 -2.32 17.95
C TRP A 42 7.59 -1.48 18.90
N GLU A 43 8.20 -0.94 19.93
CA GLU A 43 7.54 -0.03 20.89
C GLU A 43 7.05 1.23 20.18
N TYR A 44 7.85 1.75 19.25
CA TYR A 44 7.47 2.92 18.46
C TYR A 44 6.30 2.62 17.52
N MET A 45 6.27 1.45 16.85
CA MET A 45 5.11 1.04 16.03
C MET A 45 3.84 0.92 16.87
N VAL A 46 3.93 0.27 18.03
CA VAL A 46 2.79 0.15 18.97
C VAL A 46 2.33 1.52 19.45
N HIS A 47 3.24 2.46 19.73
CA HIS A 47 2.90 3.83 20.08
C HIS A 47 2.11 4.53 18.96
N LEU A 48 2.55 4.42 17.71
CA LEU A 48 1.81 4.99 16.57
C LEU A 48 0.38 4.45 16.46
N GLU A 49 0.19 3.15 16.72
CA GLU A 49 -1.14 2.55 16.70
C GLU A 49 -2.01 3.03 17.86
N GLN A 50 -1.50 3.00 19.10
CA GLN A 50 -2.28 3.22 20.31
C GLN A 50 -2.52 4.70 20.60
N GLU A 51 -1.54 5.55 20.36
CA GLU A 51 -1.58 6.96 20.74
C GLU A 51 -1.90 7.88 19.54
N GLU A 52 -1.52 7.48 18.33
CA GLU A 52 -1.71 8.32 17.15
C GLU A 52 -2.74 7.74 16.15
N GLY A 53 -3.33 6.57 16.44
CA GLY A 53 -4.42 5.98 15.65
C GLY A 53 -4.00 5.43 14.29
N TRP A 54 -2.70 5.15 14.09
CA TRP A 54 -2.22 4.52 12.87
C TRP A 54 -2.74 3.09 12.76
N VAL A 55 -2.90 2.59 11.53
CA VAL A 55 -3.23 1.18 11.30
C VAL A 55 -1.95 0.44 10.94
N LEU A 56 -1.62 -0.60 11.70
CA LEU A 56 -0.49 -1.46 11.42
C LEU A 56 -0.94 -2.66 10.58
N SER A 57 -0.31 -2.86 9.43
CA SER A 57 -0.60 -3.96 8.51
C SER A 57 0.62 -4.87 8.31
N GLN A 58 0.38 -6.13 8.02
CA GLN A 58 1.45 -7.06 7.66
C GLN A 58 1.84 -6.87 6.20
N HIS A 59 3.07 -6.44 5.93
CA HIS A 59 3.62 -6.31 4.58
C HIS A 59 4.47 -7.53 4.21
N GLY A 60 3.79 -8.57 3.73
CA GLY A 60 4.43 -9.83 3.42
C GLY A 60 4.98 -10.55 4.65
N TYR A 61 6.16 -11.14 4.51
CA TYR A 61 6.91 -11.79 5.58
C TYR A 61 8.36 -11.31 5.61
N GLN A 62 9.13 -11.60 4.56
CA GLN A 62 10.55 -11.25 4.45
C GLN A 62 10.86 -10.22 3.36
N HIS A 63 9.87 -9.84 2.58
CA HIS A 63 10.00 -8.99 1.39
C HIS A 63 10.95 -9.56 0.32
N THR A 64 11.12 -10.88 0.29
CA THR A 64 11.98 -11.58 -0.68
C THR A 64 11.14 -12.18 -1.81
N TYR A 65 11.49 -11.84 -3.05
CA TYR A 65 10.76 -12.33 -4.23
C TYR A 65 11.33 -13.67 -4.67
N VAL A 66 10.51 -14.71 -4.58
CA VAL A 66 10.90 -16.11 -4.83
C VAL A 66 10.26 -16.71 -6.08
N THR A 67 9.30 -16.00 -6.68
CA THR A 67 8.66 -16.42 -7.94
C THR A 67 8.61 -15.27 -8.95
N ASN A 68 8.50 -15.64 -10.25
CA ASN A 68 8.24 -14.71 -11.35
C ASN A 68 6.74 -14.63 -11.68
N CYS A 69 5.87 -14.82 -10.69
CA CYS A 69 4.43 -14.76 -10.84
C CYS A 69 3.89 -13.39 -10.43
N GLY A 70 3.33 -12.64 -11.36
CA GLY A 70 2.74 -11.32 -11.08
C GLY A 70 1.36 -11.39 -10.40
N GLY A 71 0.90 -12.58 -10.01
CA GLY A 71 -0.37 -12.78 -9.32
C GLY A 71 -1.60 -12.38 -10.14
N MET A 72 -2.66 -12.02 -9.43
CA MET A 72 -3.95 -11.68 -10.05
C MET A 72 -3.96 -10.31 -10.73
N LEU A 73 -3.18 -9.34 -10.22
CA LEU A 73 -3.14 -7.98 -10.76
C LEU A 73 -2.13 -7.81 -11.90
N LYS A 74 -1.07 -8.61 -11.91
CA LYS A 74 0.03 -8.51 -12.89
C LYS A 74 0.60 -7.09 -12.99
N VAL A 75 0.68 -6.40 -11.87
CA VAL A 75 1.24 -5.04 -11.76
C VAL A 75 2.77 -5.09 -11.90
N ASN A 76 3.37 -6.07 -11.22
CA ASN A 76 4.79 -6.41 -11.30
C ASN A 76 4.92 -7.90 -11.67
N GLY A 77 6.13 -8.31 -12.10
CA GLY A 77 6.38 -9.67 -12.59
C GLY A 77 7.00 -10.61 -11.55
N GLN A 78 7.02 -10.23 -10.27
CA GLN A 78 7.66 -10.98 -9.19
C GLN A 78 6.78 -11.05 -7.96
N SER A 79 6.95 -12.08 -7.14
CA SER A 79 6.15 -12.24 -5.91
C SER A 79 6.91 -12.93 -4.81
N GLU A 80 6.58 -12.57 -3.58
CA GLU A 80 6.94 -13.33 -2.39
C GLU A 80 6.00 -14.52 -2.15
N PHE A 81 4.77 -14.47 -2.67
CA PHE A 81 3.70 -15.43 -2.39
C PHE A 81 3.10 -16.07 -3.65
N ALA A 82 2.63 -15.26 -4.60
CA ALA A 82 1.91 -15.77 -5.76
C ALA A 82 2.74 -16.78 -6.56
N GLY A 83 2.11 -17.91 -6.91
CA GLY A 83 2.75 -19.03 -7.58
C GLY A 83 3.36 -20.08 -6.66
N LEU A 84 3.42 -19.83 -5.34
CA LEU A 84 3.81 -20.86 -4.36
C LEU A 84 2.59 -21.75 -4.01
N PRO A 85 2.83 -23.01 -3.55
CA PRO A 85 1.78 -23.84 -2.97
C PRO A 85 1.09 -23.17 -1.78
N LEU A 86 -0.21 -23.43 -1.60
CA LEU A 86 -1.01 -22.86 -0.49
C LEU A 86 -0.35 -23.05 0.88
N ALA A 87 0.12 -24.26 1.19
CA ALA A 87 0.72 -24.57 2.48
C ALA A 87 1.98 -23.73 2.77
N GLU A 88 2.79 -23.45 1.73
CA GLU A 88 3.96 -22.61 1.85
C GLU A 88 3.58 -21.13 2.08
N GLN A 89 2.59 -20.63 1.36
CA GLN A 89 2.06 -19.29 1.57
C GLN A 89 1.47 -19.13 2.99
N GLU A 90 0.69 -20.11 3.45
CA GLU A 90 0.15 -20.11 4.82
C GLU A 90 1.26 -20.10 5.88
N THR A 91 2.32 -20.88 5.69
CA THR A 91 3.46 -20.92 6.59
C THR A 91 4.15 -19.56 6.69
N LYS A 92 4.45 -18.93 5.55
CA LYS A 92 5.10 -17.62 5.52
C LYS A 92 4.23 -16.52 6.15
N ILE A 93 2.95 -16.46 5.78
CA ILE A 93 2.03 -15.44 6.31
C ILE A 93 1.83 -15.63 7.82
N ARG A 94 1.71 -16.88 8.28
CA ARG A 94 1.59 -17.22 9.71
C ARG A 94 2.84 -16.80 10.48
N ALA A 95 4.03 -17.12 10.00
CA ALA A 95 5.29 -16.72 10.63
C ALA A 95 5.39 -15.21 10.80
N GLY A 96 5.03 -14.43 9.77
CA GLY A 96 4.96 -12.97 9.87
C GLY A 96 3.94 -12.49 10.91
N LYS A 97 2.76 -13.09 10.93
CA LYS A 97 1.71 -12.76 11.90
C LYS A 97 2.13 -13.04 13.35
N GLU A 98 2.78 -14.16 13.58
CA GLU A 98 3.30 -14.56 14.91
C GLU A 98 4.38 -13.60 15.41
N ILE A 99 5.27 -13.13 14.52
CA ILE A 99 6.27 -12.10 14.89
C ILE A 99 5.57 -10.80 15.31
N LEU A 100 4.61 -10.30 14.52
CA LEU A 100 3.87 -9.09 14.88
C LEU A 100 3.14 -9.25 16.21
N GLN A 101 2.45 -10.37 16.41
CA GLN A 101 1.72 -10.67 17.67
C GLN A 101 2.64 -10.74 18.89
N LYS A 102 3.85 -11.28 18.75
CA LYS A 102 4.87 -11.31 19.81
C LYS A 102 5.25 -9.89 20.28
N HIS A 103 5.14 -8.91 19.42
CA HIS A 103 5.39 -7.51 19.72
C HIS A 103 4.12 -6.70 20.02
N GLY A 104 2.98 -7.39 20.25
CA GLY A 104 1.72 -6.75 20.61
C GLY A 104 0.92 -6.18 19.44
N ILE A 105 1.33 -6.46 18.19
CA ILE A 105 0.68 -5.93 16.97
C ILE A 105 -0.29 -6.99 16.42
N HIS A 106 -1.56 -6.64 16.30
CA HIS A 106 -2.64 -7.52 15.82
C HIS A 106 -3.13 -7.12 14.42
N ALA A 107 -2.25 -7.21 13.42
CA ALA A 107 -2.58 -6.84 12.05
C ALA A 107 -3.71 -7.70 11.47
N THR A 108 -4.79 -7.05 11.03
CA THR A 108 -5.92 -7.68 10.32
C THR A 108 -5.94 -7.35 8.83
N ILE A 109 -5.14 -6.39 8.41
CA ILE A 109 -4.96 -6.00 7.00
C ILE A 109 -3.62 -6.51 6.49
N PHE A 110 -3.64 -7.10 5.30
CA PHE A 110 -2.45 -7.55 4.60
C PHE A 110 -2.08 -6.59 3.46
N MET A 111 -0.81 -6.30 3.32
CA MET A 111 -0.24 -5.55 2.19
C MET A 111 0.65 -6.50 1.40
N ALA A 112 0.30 -6.77 0.14
CA ALA A 112 1.05 -7.72 -0.67
C ALA A 112 2.33 -7.07 -1.24
N PRO A 113 3.54 -7.61 -0.95
CA PRO A 113 4.77 -7.12 -1.57
C PRO A 113 4.65 -7.17 -3.10
N SER A 114 5.12 -6.10 -3.75
CA SER A 114 5.01 -5.96 -5.22
C SER A 114 3.57 -5.96 -5.77
N HIS A 115 2.55 -5.74 -4.94
CA HIS A 115 1.12 -5.85 -5.29
C HIS A 115 0.78 -7.23 -5.89
N SER A 116 1.47 -8.27 -5.47
CA SER A 116 1.41 -9.59 -6.08
C SER A 116 0.86 -10.64 -5.12
N TYR A 117 -0.35 -11.13 -5.42
CA TYR A 117 -1.07 -12.17 -4.70
C TYR A 117 -1.89 -13.01 -5.67
N ASP A 118 -2.24 -14.22 -5.30
CA ASP A 118 -3.08 -15.13 -6.07
C ASP A 118 -4.22 -15.74 -5.23
N LYS A 119 -4.98 -16.68 -5.80
CA LYS A 119 -6.08 -17.32 -5.08
C LYS A 119 -5.62 -18.11 -3.84
N ALA A 120 -4.42 -18.65 -3.87
CA ALA A 120 -3.84 -19.36 -2.73
C ALA A 120 -3.51 -18.37 -1.61
N THR A 121 -2.96 -17.19 -1.95
CA THR A 121 -2.73 -16.09 -1.01
C THR A 121 -4.05 -15.68 -0.32
N LEU A 122 -5.12 -15.45 -1.08
CA LEU A 122 -6.42 -15.07 -0.51
C LEU A 122 -6.98 -16.14 0.44
N LYS A 123 -6.82 -17.43 0.08
CA LYS A 123 -7.22 -18.54 0.93
C LYS A 123 -6.40 -18.59 2.22
N ALA A 124 -5.09 -18.42 2.12
CA ALA A 124 -4.20 -18.36 3.28
C ALA A 124 -4.56 -17.21 4.23
N LEU A 125 -4.79 -16.00 3.70
CA LEU A 125 -5.22 -14.85 4.48
C LEU A 125 -6.51 -15.13 5.25
N LYS A 126 -7.51 -15.72 4.58
CA LYS A 126 -8.78 -16.10 5.21
C LYS A 126 -8.59 -17.14 6.30
N THR A 127 -7.81 -18.20 6.06
CA THR A 127 -7.48 -19.23 7.06
C THR A 127 -6.82 -18.64 8.30
N LEU A 128 -6.02 -17.59 8.11
CA LEU A 128 -5.29 -16.90 9.16
C LEU A 128 -6.05 -15.70 9.76
N ASN A 129 -7.35 -15.58 9.48
CA ASN A 129 -8.23 -14.54 10.00
C ASN A 129 -7.77 -13.10 9.70
N PHE A 130 -7.27 -12.86 8.49
CA PHE A 130 -7.16 -11.50 7.97
C PHE A 130 -8.54 -11.03 7.49
N GLU A 131 -8.84 -9.76 7.68
CA GLU A 131 -10.09 -9.12 7.29
C GLU A 131 -10.04 -8.56 5.88
N GLY A 132 -8.86 -8.12 5.43
CA GLY A 132 -8.72 -7.52 4.12
C GLY A 132 -7.28 -7.32 3.67
N LEU A 133 -7.15 -6.68 2.49
CA LEU A 133 -5.88 -6.31 1.91
C LEU A 133 -5.96 -4.96 1.18
N THR A 134 -4.81 -4.27 1.10
CA THR A 134 -4.69 -2.92 0.53
C THR A 134 -4.64 -2.91 -1.00
N ASP A 135 -4.71 -4.06 -1.66
CA ASP A 135 -4.40 -4.21 -3.07
C ASP A 135 -5.66 -4.32 -3.95
N GLY A 136 -6.70 -3.57 -3.63
CA GLY A 136 -7.85 -3.35 -4.50
C GLY A 136 -7.48 -2.46 -5.70
N TYR A 137 -7.96 -2.80 -6.89
CA TYR A 137 -7.72 -2.04 -8.12
C TYR A 137 -9.01 -1.51 -8.76
N THR A 138 -9.98 -1.21 -7.92
CA THR A 138 -11.29 -0.63 -8.25
C THR A 138 -11.38 0.81 -7.73
N ASP A 139 -12.44 1.52 -8.06
CA ASP A 139 -12.64 2.91 -7.63
C ASP A 139 -13.19 3.02 -6.19
N ARG A 140 -13.56 1.90 -5.56
CA ARG A 140 -14.04 1.80 -4.17
C ARG A 140 -13.79 0.42 -3.58
N SER A 141 -13.85 0.31 -2.25
CA SER A 141 -13.71 -0.98 -1.55
C SER A 141 -14.84 -1.95 -1.90
N TYR A 142 -14.52 -3.24 -1.89
CA TYR A 142 -15.45 -4.33 -2.17
C TYR A 142 -15.10 -5.59 -1.36
N ARG A 143 -16.02 -6.54 -1.28
CA ARG A 143 -15.78 -7.86 -0.69
C ARG A 143 -15.60 -8.92 -1.77
N ARG A 144 -14.62 -9.80 -1.56
CA ARG A 144 -14.38 -10.97 -2.38
C ARG A 144 -13.81 -12.10 -1.54
N ASP A 145 -14.35 -13.28 -1.68
CA ASP A 145 -13.89 -14.50 -0.97
C ASP A 145 -13.84 -14.32 0.57
N GLY A 146 -14.67 -13.42 1.13
CA GLY A 146 -14.74 -13.11 2.55
C GLY A 146 -13.76 -12.04 3.01
N LEU A 147 -12.91 -11.49 2.13
CA LEU A 147 -11.94 -10.43 2.40
C LEU A 147 -12.43 -9.09 1.86
N ILE A 148 -12.04 -8.00 2.52
CA ILE A 148 -12.21 -6.63 2.04
C ILE A 148 -11.01 -6.27 1.17
N PHE A 149 -11.27 -5.71 -0.01
CA PHE A 149 -10.25 -5.16 -0.90
C PHE A 149 -10.33 -3.64 -0.86
N ILE A 150 -9.25 -3.00 -0.44
CA ILE A 150 -9.17 -1.54 -0.32
C ILE A 150 -8.39 -1.00 -1.51
N PRO A 151 -8.91 0.02 -2.24
CA PRO A 151 -8.26 0.55 -3.42
C PRO A 151 -6.88 1.14 -3.11
N CYS A 152 -5.87 0.73 -3.88
CA CYS A 152 -4.53 1.33 -3.88
C CYS A 152 -4.05 1.44 -5.32
N THR A 153 -4.40 2.53 -5.99
CA THR A 153 -4.18 2.68 -7.45
C THR A 153 -3.24 3.82 -7.81
N VAL A 154 -2.80 4.61 -6.84
CA VAL A 154 -1.95 5.78 -7.05
C VAL A 154 -0.73 5.78 -6.14
N SER A 155 0.34 6.43 -6.61
CA SER A 155 1.58 6.68 -5.87
C SER A 155 1.77 8.16 -5.48
N LYS A 156 0.83 9.01 -5.85
CA LYS A 156 0.78 10.44 -5.51
C LYS A 156 -0.62 10.78 -5.06
N PRO A 157 -0.80 11.81 -4.22
CA PRO A 157 -2.11 12.19 -3.74
C PRO A 157 -2.94 12.74 -4.91
N VAL A 158 -4.17 12.31 -5.00
CA VAL A 158 -5.15 12.79 -5.98
C VAL A 158 -6.52 12.88 -5.32
N ILE A 159 -7.29 13.90 -5.66
CA ILE A 159 -8.68 13.95 -5.26
C ILE A 159 -9.44 12.94 -6.12
N PRO A 160 -10.07 11.92 -5.52
CA PRO A 160 -10.85 10.96 -6.26
C PRO A 160 -12.11 11.61 -6.83
N LYS A 161 -12.71 10.96 -7.82
CA LYS A 161 -14.04 11.35 -8.31
C LYS A 161 -15.06 11.15 -7.20
N GLU A 162 -16.21 11.85 -7.32
CA GLU A 162 -17.33 11.65 -6.42
C GLU A 162 -17.68 10.17 -6.23
N ASN A 163 -17.93 9.78 -5.01
CA ASN A 163 -18.20 8.38 -4.61
C ASN A 163 -17.08 7.39 -4.94
N CYS A 164 -15.84 7.85 -5.13
CA CYS A 164 -14.66 6.99 -5.27
C CYS A 164 -13.75 7.18 -4.06
N VAL A 165 -12.99 6.13 -3.74
CA VAL A 165 -11.97 6.14 -2.69
C VAL A 165 -10.67 5.66 -3.28
N ASN A 166 -9.57 6.22 -2.81
CA ASN A 166 -8.26 5.78 -3.21
C ASN A 166 -7.26 5.95 -2.07
N THR A 167 -6.33 5.03 -1.97
CA THR A 167 -5.16 5.19 -1.12
C THR A 167 -3.94 5.48 -1.97
N ALA A 168 -3.14 6.45 -1.55
CA ALA A 168 -1.83 6.73 -2.13
C ALA A 168 -0.77 5.94 -1.36
N CYS A 169 0.05 5.18 -2.08
CA CYS A 169 1.14 4.40 -1.51
C CYS A 169 2.44 5.20 -1.58
N TYR A 170 3.00 5.52 -0.42
CA TYR A 170 4.27 6.20 -0.28
C TYR A 170 5.36 5.26 0.20
N HIS A 171 6.58 5.49 -0.28
CA HIS A 171 7.79 4.84 0.20
C HIS A 171 8.75 5.93 0.65
N PRO A 172 8.67 6.41 1.91
CA PRO A 172 9.42 7.58 2.38
C PRO A 172 10.91 7.51 2.05
N ASN A 173 11.51 6.34 2.18
CA ASN A 173 12.93 6.11 1.87
C ASN A 173 13.31 6.41 0.40
N MET A 174 12.34 6.39 -0.51
CA MET A 174 12.54 6.59 -1.94
C MET A 174 12.01 7.93 -2.45
N MET A 175 11.34 8.70 -1.60
CA MET A 175 10.79 10.00 -1.98
C MET A 175 11.90 11.03 -2.14
N SER A 176 11.80 11.88 -3.17
CA SER A 176 12.61 13.08 -3.27
C SER A 176 12.06 14.21 -2.38
N ASP A 177 12.84 15.26 -2.18
CA ASP A 177 12.39 16.42 -1.40
C ASP A 177 11.17 17.08 -2.06
N GLU A 178 11.14 17.15 -3.39
CA GLU A 178 10.02 17.68 -4.15
C GLU A 178 8.74 16.83 -3.95
N GLU A 179 8.87 15.51 -3.77
CA GLU A 179 7.71 14.64 -3.51
C GLU A 179 7.15 14.84 -2.09
N PHE A 180 8.00 15.16 -1.11
CA PHE A 180 7.53 15.61 0.21
C PHE A 180 6.83 16.97 0.15
N GLU A 181 7.39 17.93 -0.60
CA GLU A 181 6.77 19.24 -0.81
C GLU A 181 5.44 19.13 -1.56
N GLU A 182 5.36 18.26 -2.59
CA GLU A 182 4.09 17.95 -3.29
C GLU A 182 3.04 17.40 -2.33
N LEU A 183 3.43 16.47 -1.43
CA LEU A 183 2.52 15.92 -0.43
C LEU A 183 2.06 16.99 0.54
N GLU A 184 2.97 17.79 1.10
CA GLU A 184 2.64 18.85 2.06
C GLU A 184 1.71 19.91 1.42
N SER A 185 2.02 20.34 0.19
CA SER A 185 1.17 21.27 -0.56
C SER A 185 -0.22 20.69 -0.90
N PHE A 186 -0.30 19.38 -1.11
CA PHE A 186 -1.59 18.71 -1.30
C PHE A 186 -2.38 18.71 0.00
N MET A 187 -1.75 18.34 1.12
CA MET A 187 -2.40 18.32 2.43
C MET A 187 -2.88 19.70 2.86
N GLU A 188 -2.08 20.74 2.64
CA GLU A 188 -2.45 22.12 2.93
C GLU A 188 -3.77 22.55 2.23
N LYS A 189 -3.99 22.06 1.00
CA LYS A 189 -5.15 22.44 0.17
C LYS A 189 -6.34 21.49 0.31
N HIS A 190 -6.11 20.24 0.71
CA HIS A 190 -7.08 19.17 0.54
C HIS A 190 -7.14 18.20 1.73
N ALA A 191 -6.60 18.55 2.90
CA ALA A 191 -6.63 17.67 4.09
C ALA A 191 -8.08 17.29 4.45
N GLU A 192 -9.04 18.18 4.27
CA GLU A 192 -10.47 17.92 4.48
C GLU A 192 -11.06 16.82 3.58
N SER A 193 -10.40 16.53 2.45
CA SER A 193 -10.75 15.45 1.53
C SER A 193 -10.01 14.14 1.87
N CYS A 194 -9.14 14.16 2.87
CA CYS A 194 -8.40 13.01 3.37
C CYS A 194 -9.07 12.48 4.63
N GLN A 195 -8.85 11.20 4.89
CA GLN A 195 -9.41 10.53 6.07
C GLN A 195 -8.36 9.60 6.67
N SER A 196 -8.29 9.53 8.00
CA SER A 196 -7.49 8.54 8.70
C SER A 196 -7.90 7.12 8.31
N TYR A 197 -6.94 6.25 8.12
CA TYR A 197 -7.19 4.91 7.59
C TYR A 197 -8.07 4.07 8.52
N GLY A 198 -7.86 4.18 9.83
CA GLY A 198 -8.70 3.52 10.83
C GLY A 198 -10.16 3.97 10.80
N THR A 199 -10.40 5.28 10.64
CA THR A 199 -11.76 5.84 10.47
C THR A 199 -12.43 5.28 9.22
N TYR A 200 -11.69 5.18 8.11
CA TYR A 200 -12.21 4.57 6.89
C TYR A 200 -12.55 3.09 7.07
N LEU A 201 -11.70 2.31 7.74
CA LEU A 201 -12.01 0.90 8.04
C LEU A 201 -13.30 0.75 8.86
N GLN A 202 -13.48 1.56 9.90
CA GLN A 202 -14.71 1.56 10.71
C GLN A 202 -15.96 1.94 9.90
N GLN A 203 -15.80 2.85 8.93
CA GLN A 203 -16.88 3.24 8.02
C GLN A 203 -17.30 2.06 7.14
N ILE A 204 -16.34 1.44 6.42
CA ILE A 204 -16.64 0.34 5.48
C ILE A 204 -17.07 -0.95 6.18
N GLU A 205 -16.75 -1.14 7.46
CA GLU A 205 -17.25 -2.24 8.27
C GLU A 205 -18.77 -2.14 8.47
N LYS A 206 -19.28 -0.92 8.64
CA LYS A 206 -20.72 -0.62 8.83
C LYS A 206 -21.48 -0.57 7.49
N GLU A 207 -20.77 -0.38 6.38
CA GLU A 207 -21.37 -0.30 5.05
C GLU A 207 -21.60 -1.67 4.44
N GLN A 208 -22.66 -1.80 3.65
CA GLN A 208 -22.90 -2.99 2.83
C GLN A 208 -22.04 -2.90 1.56
N LEU A 209 -20.76 -3.28 1.66
CA LEU A 209 -19.86 -3.29 0.52
C LEU A 209 -20.35 -4.22 -0.59
N SER A 210 -20.17 -3.80 -1.84
CA SER A 210 -20.49 -4.61 -3.00
C SER A 210 -19.67 -5.91 -2.99
N GLN A 211 -20.33 -7.03 -3.28
CA GLN A 211 -19.62 -8.28 -3.55
C GLN A 211 -18.97 -8.25 -4.92
N TRP A 212 -17.83 -8.95 -5.08
CA TRP A 212 -17.13 -9.08 -6.36
C TRP A 212 -18.09 -9.55 -7.46
N ASN A 213 -18.13 -8.82 -8.57
CA ASN A 213 -19.03 -9.09 -9.70
C ASN A 213 -18.40 -8.63 -11.02
N CYS A 214 -19.08 -8.88 -12.14
CA CYS A 214 -18.60 -8.53 -13.48
C CYS A 214 -18.32 -7.04 -13.66
N ARG A 215 -19.09 -6.15 -13.02
CA ARG A 215 -18.86 -4.68 -13.07
C ARG A 215 -17.53 -4.33 -12.44
N LEU A 216 -17.28 -4.83 -11.22
CA LEU A 216 -16.00 -4.60 -10.52
C LEU A 216 -14.82 -5.22 -11.28
N ALA A 217 -15.01 -6.38 -11.91
CA ALA A 217 -13.99 -6.99 -12.76
C ALA A 217 -13.63 -6.12 -13.97
N LEU A 218 -14.63 -5.55 -14.65
CA LEU A 218 -14.42 -4.63 -15.77
C LEU A 218 -13.73 -3.34 -15.30
N GLU A 219 -14.13 -2.80 -14.16
CA GLU A 219 -13.52 -1.62 -13.55
C GLU A 219 -12.05 -1.86 -13.21
N GLN A 220 -11.72 -3.00 -12.57
CA GLN A 220 -10.35 -3.42 -12.31
C GLN A 220 -9.53 -3.54 -13.60
N CYS A 221 -10.07 -4.18 -14.63
CA CYS A 221 -9.41 -4.31 -15.94
C CYS A 221 -9.12 -2.93 -16.56
N ARG A 222 -10.08 -2.01 -16.50
CA ARG A 222 -9.91 -0.63 -16.96
C ARG A 222 -8.77 0.06 -16.21
N ASN A 223 -8.77 0.02 -14.89
CA ASN A 223 -7.76 0.70 -14.07
C ASN A 223 -6.35 0.13 -14.30
N LEU A 224 -6.23 -1.20 -14.43
CA LEU A 224 -4.96 -1.86 -14.79
C LEU A 224 -4.48 -1.49 -16.20
N ALA A 225 -5.39 -1.38 -17.17
CA ALA A 225 -5.05 -0.93 -18.52
C ALA A 225 -4.56 0.51 -18.53
N LEU A 226 -5.25 1.42 -17.82
CA LEU A 226 -4.84 2.82 -17.68
C LEU A 226 -3.45 2.96 -17.03
N ARG A 227 -3.15 2.15 -16.00
CA ARG A 227 -1.82 2.12 -15.40
C ARG A 227 -0.73 1.73 -16.42
N LYS A 228 -0.99 0.68 -17.21
CA LYS A 228 -0.04 0.24 -18.27
C LYS A 228 0.21 1.33 -19.30
N VAL A 229 -0.86 2.01 -19.75
CA VAL A 229 -0.75 3.13 -20.70
C VAL A 229 0.07 4.28 -20.09
N LYS A 230 -0.23 4.69 -18.85
CA LYS A 230 0.53 5.74 -18.15
C LYS A 230 2.01 5.37 -18.02
N LYS A 231 2.33 4.12 -17.65
CA LYS A 231 3.71 3.62 -17.54
C LYS A 231 4.41 3.65 -18.90
N TYR A 232 3.73 3.22 -19.97
CA TYR A 232 4.29 3.24 -21.35
C TYR A 232 4.53 4.67 -21.83
N VAL A 233 3.58 5.58 -21.61
CA VAL A 233 3.74 7.00 -21.98
C VAL A 233 4.90 7.63 -21.21
N ALA A 234 5.02 7.41 -19.91
CA ALA A 234 6.10 7.94 -19.10
C ALA A 234 7.48 7.39 -19.51
N SER A 235 7.56 6.14 -19.98
CA SER A 235 8.79 5.52 -20.47
C SER A 235 9.12 5.85 -21.93
N SER A 236 8.19 6.46 -22.68
CA SER A 236 8.41 6.76 -24.09
C SER A 236 9.46 7.87 -24.27
N ARG A 237 10.39 7.69 -25.24
CA ARG A 237 11.43 8.69 -25.55
C ARG A 237 10.85 10.06 -25.91
N LEU A 238 9.67 10.09 -26.51
CA LEU A 238 8.96 11.33 -26.86
C LEU A 238 8.52 12.13 -25.62
N CYS A 239 7.95 11.46 -24.61
CA CYS A 239 7.58 12.11 -23.36
C CYS A 239 8.81 12.60 -22.58
N GLN A 240 9.86 11.81 -22.48
CA GLN A 240 11.10 12.22 -21.84
C GLN A 240 11.76 13.42 -22.54
N ALA A 241 11.74 13.46 -23.88
CA ALA A 241 12.23 14.60 -24.65
C ALA A 241 11.37 15.86 -24.46
N TYR A 242 10.04 15.69 -24.34
CA TYR A 242 9.13 16.80 -24.07
C TYR A 242 9.34 17.40 -22.69
N PHE A 243 9.49 16.59 -21.65
CA PHE A 243 9.73 17.05 -20.27
C PHE A 243 11.10 17.72 -20.15
N ARG A 244 12.18 17.15 -20.70
CA ARG A 244 13.50 17.80 -20.72
C ARG A 244 13.49 19.18 -21.41
N ARG A 245 12.73 19.35 -22.51
CA ARG A 245 12.57 20.67 -23.16
C ARG A 245 11.79 21.69 -22.34
N ARG A 246 10.92 21.25 -21.43
CA ARG A 246 10.19 22.13 -20.54
C ARG A 246 11.04 22.59 -19.34
N GLU A 247 11.89 21.72 -18.82
CA GLU A 247 12.84 22.05 -17.75
C GLU A 247 13.88 23.08 -18.23
N THR A 248 14.45 22.86 -19.42
CA THR A 248 15.36 23.85 -20.02
C THR A 248 14.72 25.19 -20.34
N LYS A 249 13.40 25.28 -20.52
CA LYS A 249 12.69 26.57 -20.71
C LYS A 249 12.29 27.27 -19.42
N LYS A 250 12.33 26.60 -18.26
CA LYS A 250 12.08 27.21 -16.95
C LYS A 250 13.35 27.73 -16.29
N SER A 251 14.54 27.33 -16.79
CA SER A 251 15.84 27.75 -16.32
C SER A 251 16.49 28.87 -17.14
N LEU A 252 15.75 29.46 -18.08
CA LEU A 252 16.03 30.68 -18.84
C LEU A 252 14.99 31.75 -18.49
#